data_c6b0a2cb73b265b17784cab68b93e10e
#
_entry.id   c6b0a2cb73b265b17784cab68b93e10e
#
_cell.length_a   1.000
_cell.length_b   1.000
_cell.length_c   1.000
_cell.angle_alpha   90.00
_cell.angle_beta   90.00
_cell.angle_gamma   90.00
#
_symmetry.space_group_name_H-M   'P 1'
#
loop_
_entity.id
_entity.type
_entity.pdbx_description
1 polymer ?
#
loop_
_entity_poly.entity_id
_entity_poly.type
_entity_poly.pdbx_seq_one_letter_code
_entity_poly.pdbx_strand_id
1 'polypeptide(L)'
;MKFSIILLFIFIYRFYSYSLYEANTSVWLSGAAYCNKEMYGTMKLSGPATGFVVTNILYDKSTDLEGYIGLMTSTKTIYVVFRGSSSFLNWVDDLKIKKIPYDSYPSCNCTVHDGFYTTTMNLKSSVATSVSTLQKKYNYENVIITGHSLGAIVSQMMMMELQLYHIHSTVYNFGQPRGGNLDYAKFVSYQNVNLYRFTHYKDVVPHIPPNEMNYYHSCNEIYENESNELYNCTLCEDPSCSNQFSLRETNTADHSIYLGHELSCESSTTQ
;
A
#
# COMPACT_ATOMS: atom_id res chain seq x y z
N MET A 1 -31.62 -42.88 -23.45
CA MET A 1 -30.94 -41.60 -23.74
C MET A 1 -30.50 -41.02 -22.41
N LYS A 2 -29.15 -41.00 -22.16
CA LYS A 2 -28.61 -40.35 -20.97
C LYS A 2 -28.18 -38.91 -21.38
N PHE A 3 -28.88 -37.92 -20.82
CA PHE A 3 -28.48 -36.51 -20.98
C PHE A 3 -27.33 -36.22 -19.99
N SER A 4 -26.13 -36.04 -20.50
CA SER A 4 -25.00 -35.47 -19.73
C SER A 4 -25.17 -33.96 -19.66
N ILE A 5 -25.41 -33.44 -18.47
CA ILE A 5 -25.39 -32.01 -18.19
C ILE A 5 -23.92 -31.62 -18.06
N ILE A 6 -23.39 -30.90 -19.06
CA ILE A 6 -22.07 -30.26 -18.97
C ILE A 6 -22.27 -28.98 -18.17
N LEU A 7 -21.82 -28.97 -16.91
CA LEU A 7 -21.73 -27.74 -16.12
C LEU A 7 -20.56 -26.91 -16.66
N LEU A 8 -20.89 -25.86 -17.41
CA LEU A 8 -19.93 -24.87 -17.87
C LEU A 8 -19.61 -23.95 -16.66
N PHE A 9 -18.46 -24.15 -16.01
CA PHE A 9 -17.94 -23.19 -15.04
C PHE A 9 -17.45 -21.95 -15.80
N ILE A 10 -18.28 -20.92 -15.85
CA ILE A 10 -17.86 -19.60 -16.31
C ILE A 10 -17.01 -18.98 -15.20
N PHE A 11 -15.69 -19.02 -15.36
CA PHE A 11 -14.78 -18.20 -14.57
C PHE A 11 -15.02 -16.74 -14.96
N ILE A 12 -15.79 -16.03 -14.15
CA ILE A 12 -15.92 -14.57 -14.27
C ILE A 12 -14.62 -13.99 -13.74
N TYR A 13 -13.66 -13.71 -14.64
CA TYR A 13 -12.53 -12.84 -14.32
C TYR A 13 -13.09 -11.45 -14.02
N ARG A 14 -13.19 -11.09 -12.74
CA ARG A 14 -13.40 -9.70 -12.36
C ARG A 14 -12.12 -8.93 -12.69
N PHE A 15 -12.12 -8.19 -13.77
CA PHE A 15 -11.14 -7.15 -13.99
C PHE A 15 -11.40 -6.07 -12.93
N TYR A 16 -10.62 -6.05 -11.87
CA TYR A 16 -10.58 -4.91 -10.96
C TYR A 16 -9.90 -3.77 -11.71
N SER A 17 -10.67 -2.78 -12.11
CA SER A 17 -10.14 -1.56 -12.68
C SER A 17 -9.85 -0.60 -11.53
N TYR A 18 -8.58 -0.22 -11.37
CA TYR A 18 -8.22 0.86 -10.45
C TYR A 18 -8.69 2.22 -11.00
N SER A 19 -8.89 3.18 -10.09
CA SER A 19 -9.15 4.57 -10.45
C SER A 19 -7.82 5.33 -10.55
N LEU A 20 -7.47 5.79 -11.74
CA LEU A 20 -6.27 6.61 -11.92
C LEU A 20 -6.35 7.94 -11.15
N TYR A 21 -7.57 8.50 -10.99
CA TYR A 21 -7.77 9.68 -10.16
C TYR A 21 -7.44 9.41 -8.69
N GLU A 22 -7.91 8.30 -8.12
CA GLU A 22 -7.61 7.93 -6.73
C GLU A 22 -6.13 7.56 -6.56
N ALA A 23 -5.52 6.87 -7.54
CA ALA A 23 -4.09 6.57 -7.53
C ALA A 23 -3.24 7.85 -7.55
N ASN A 24 -3.57 8.82 -8.42
CA ASN A 24 -2.90 10.12 -8.45
C ASN A 24 -3.08 10.90 -7.14
N THR A 25 -4.29 10.93 -6.58
CA THR A 25 -4.50 11.54 -5.27
C THR A 25 -3.66 10.85 -4.19
N SER A 26 -3.61 9.53 -4.22
CA SER A 26 -2.87 8.71 -3.24
C SER A 26 -1.36 8.91 -3.31
N VAL A 27 -0.76 9.03 -4.51
CA VAL A 27 0.68 9.28 -4.65
C VAL A 27 1.07 10.65 -4.09
N TRP A 28 0.26 11.69 -4.34
CA TRP A 28 0.47 13.02 -3.78
C TRP A 28 0.35 13.04 -2.25
N LEU A 29 -0.65 12.36 -1.69
CA LEU A 29 -0.79 12.20 -0.25
C LEU A 29 0.39 11.41 0.34
N SER A 30 0.87 10.36 -0.34
CA SER A 30 2.04 9.60 0.10
C SER A 30 3.33 10.42 0.07
N GLY A 31 3.50 11.33 -0.90
CA GLY A 31 4.60 12.30 -0.95
C GLY A 31 4.52 13.32 0.20
N ALA A 32 3.33 13.85 0.47
CA ALA A 32 3.12 14.79 1.58
C ALA A 32 3.38 14.17 2.96
N ALA A 33 3.33 12.84 3.08
CA ALA A 33 3.68 12.16 4.33
C ALA A 33 5.17 12.29 4.70
N TYR A 34 6.03 12.71 3.78
CA TYR A 34 7.43 13.02 4.06
C TYR A 34 7.65 14.44 4.63
N CYS A 35 6.60 15.25 4.74
CA CYS A 35 6.65 16.48 5.53
C CYS A 35 6.87 16.15 7.01
N ASN A 36 7.42 17.11 7.74
CA ASN A 36 7.51 16.98 9.19
C ASN A 36 6.09 16.84 9.78
N LYS A 37 5.87 15.89 10.70
CA LYS A 37 4.55 15.59 11.27
C LYS A 37 3.88 16.80 11.95
N GLU A 38 4.67 17.73 12.46
CA GLU A 38 4.17 18.98 13.04
C GLU A 38 3.46 19.86 11.98
N MET A 39 3.76 19.65 10.69
CA MET A 39 3.12 20.37 9.58
C MET A 39 1.80 19.71 9.13
N TYR A 40 1.55 18.45 9.44
CA TYR A 40 0.40 17.70 8.87
C TYR A 40 -0.95 18.43 9.08
N GLY A 41 -1.15 19.07 10.22
CA GLY A 41 -2.39 19.80 10.53
C GLY A 41 -2.53 21.15 9.81
N THR A 42 -1.46 21.68 9.23
CA THR A 42 -1.42 23.04 8.65
C THR A 42 -0.93 23.06 7.19
N MET A 43 -0.34 21.97 6.70
CA MET A 43 0.17 21.88 5.33
C MET A 43 -0.95 22.08 4.32
N LYS A 44 -0.65 22.83 3.26
CA LYS A 44 -1.54 22.99 2.10
C LYS A 44 -1.07 22.08 1.00
N LEU A 45 -1.89 21.12 0.65
CA LEU A 45 -1.59 20.17 -0.41
C LEU A 45 -1.89 20.77 -1.79
N SER A 46 -1.11 20.33 -2.78
CA SER A 46 -1.21 20.79 -4.16
C SER A 46 -1.67 19.64 -5.09
N GLY A 47 -1.82 19.94 -6.37
CA GLY A 47 -2.21 18.96 -7.39
C GLY A 47 -3.50 18.22 -7.07
N PRO A 48 -3.57 16.91 -7.34
CA PRO A 48 -4.75 16.07 -7.07
C PRO A 48 -5.16 16.01 -5.59
N ALA A 49 -4.24 16.31 -4.66
CA ALA A 49 -4.51 16.32 -3.22
C ALA A 49 -5.07 17.67 -2.70
N THR A 50 -5.27 18.67 -3.57
CA THR A 50 -5.82 19.97 -3.20
C THR A 50 -7.19 19.83 -2.51
N GLY A 51 -7.36 20.49 -1.37
CA GLY A 51 -8.60 20.44 -0.59
C GLY A 51 -8.70 19.27 0.39
N PHE A 52 -7.68 18.43 0.48
CA PHE A 52 -7.59 17.42 1.53
C PHE A 52 -7.36 18.07 2.90
N VAL A 53 -8.05 17.56 3.91
CA VAL A 53 -7.98 18.08 5.29
C VAL A 53 -7.54 16.98 6.24
N VAL A 54 -6.40 17.15 6.89
CA VAL A 54 -5.93 16.23 7.94
C VAL A 54 -6.80 16.36 9.19
N THR A 55 -7.23 15.24 9.72
CA THR A 55 -8.06 15.18 10.95
C THR A 55 -7.35 14.53 12.12
N ASN A 56 -6.44 13.59 11.86
CA ASN A 56 -5.71 12.85 12.87
C ASN A 56 -4.27 12.65 12.43
N ILE A 57 -3.32 12.81 13.35
CA ILE A 57 -1.92 12.48 13.15
C ILE A 57 -1.67 11.09 13.72
N LEU A 58 -0.97 10.25 12.95
CA LEU A 58 -0.54 8.92 13.34
C LEU A 58 0.96 8.98 13.67
N TYR A 59 1.34 8.46 14.84
CA TYR A 59 2.74 8.37 15.22
C TYR A 59 2.97 7.21 16.18
N ASP A 60 3.87 6.32 15.83
CA ASP A 60 4.41 5.30 16.72
C ASP A 60 5.88 5.55 16.98
N LYS A 61 6.19 6.01 18.20
CA LYS A 61 7.57 6.33 18.61
C LYS A 61 8.49 5.11 18.60
N SER A 62 7.95 3.91 18.80
CA SER A 62 8.78 2.69 18.93
C SER A 62 9.34 2.22 17.60
N THR A 63 8.64 2.50 16.50
CA THR A 63 9.02 2.12 15.13
C THR A 63 9.32 3.32 14.23
N ASP A 64 9.22 4.54 14.77
CA ASP A 64 9.30 5.82 14.03
C ASP A 64 8.36 5.90 12.82
N LEU A 65 7.24 5.17 12.88
CA LEU A 65 6.23 5.28 11.83
C LEU A 65 5.41 6.55 12.03
N GLU A 66 5.31 7.34 10.98
CA GLU A 66 4.47 8.52 10.90
C GLU A 66 3.42 8.38 9.80
N GLY A 67 2.35 9.15 9.92
CA GLY A 67 1.30 9.21 8.94
C GLY A 67 0.15 10.10 9.41
N TYR A 68 -0.93 10.08 8.67
CA TYR A 68 -2.11 10.87 9.02
C TYR A 68 -3.39 10.25 8.45
N ILE A 69 -4.51 10.66 9.01
CA ILE A 69 -5.86 10.38 8.49
C ILE A 69 -6.52 11.71 8.15
N GLY A 70 -7.27 11.75 7.07
CA GLY A 70 -7.98 12.96 6.69
C GLY A 70 -9.09 12.71 5.67
N LEU A 71 -9.69 13.81 5.23
CA LEU A 71 -10.88 13.81 4.40
C LEU A 71 -10.63 14.54 3.07
N MET A 72 -11.03 13.89 1.99
CA MET A 72 -11.25 14.53 0.70
C MET A 72 -12.76 14.74 0.55
N THR A 73 -13.22 15.96 0.85
CA THR A 73 -14.65 16.26 0.89
C THR A 73 -15.31 16.22 -0.48
N SER A 74 -14.57 16.57 -1.54
CA SER A 74 -15.06 16.54 -2.92
C SER A 74 -15.49 15.15 -3.39
N THR A 75 -14.81 14.10 -2.90
CA THR A 75 -15.11 12.70 -3.22
C THR A 75 -15.75 11.93 -2.07
N LYS A 76 -15.99 12.57 -0.92
CA LYS A 76 -16.49 11.95 0.31
C LYS A 76 -15.64 10.72 0.72
N THR A 77 -14.32 10.87 0.67
CA THR A 77 -13.36 9.80 0.92
C THR A 77 -12.54 10.09 2.18
N ILE A 78 -12.36 9.07 3.00
CA ILE A 78 -11.42 9.05 4.12
C ILE A 78 -10.12 8.43 3.62
N TYR A 79 -9.00 9.13 3.78
CA TYR A 79 -7.68 8.58 3.49
C TYR A 79 -6.91 8.29 4.78
N VAL A 80 -6.26 7.14 4.80
CA VAL A 80 -5.25 6.75 5.80
C VAL A 80 -3.92 6.68 5.08
N VAL A 81 -2.95 7.48 5.49
CA VAL A 81 -1.68 7.65 4.79
C VAL A 81 -0.54 7.29 5.72
N PHE A 82 0.36 6.41 5.28
CA PHE A 82 1.56 6.04 6.02
C PHE A 82 2.82 6.48 5.28
N ARG A 83 3.74 7.14 6.03
CA ARG A 83 5.05 7.54 5.54
C ARG A 83 5.96 6.33 5.34
N GLY A 84 6.84 6.38 4.36
CA GLY A 84 7.99 5.49 4.26
C GLY A 84 9.06 5.80 5.30
N SER A 85 10.18 5.07 5.27
CA SER A 85 11.31 5.36 6.15
C SER A 85 11.92 6.74 5.86
N SER A 86 12.26 7.49 6.90
CA SER A 86 12.94 8.79 6.78
C SER A 86 14.40 8.65 6.31
N SER A 87 15.01 7.48 6.51
CA SER A 87 16.37 7.15 6.06
C SER A 87 16.33 5.87 5.22
N PHE A 88 15.79 6.00 4.01
CA PHE A 88 15.52 4.86 3.12
C PHE A 88 16.74 3.97 2.85
N LEU A 89 17.92 4.56 2.55
CA LEU A 89 19.13 3.79 2.27
C LEU A 89 19.56 2.95 3.48
N ASN A 90 19.57 3.54 4.66
CA ASN A 90 19.89 2.80 5.89
C ASN A 90 18.87 1.69 6.15
N TRP A 91 17.58 1.95 5.86
CA TRP A 91 16.53 0.96 6.04
C TRP A 91 16.71 -0.24 5.09
N VAL A 92 17.09 -0.03 3.83
CA VAL A 92 17.36 -1.12 2.86
C VAL A 92 18.53 -1.96 3.33
N ASP A 93 19.63 -1.32 3.79
CA ASP A 93 20.83 -2.00 4.25
C ASP A 93 20.61 -2.77 5.57
N ASP A 94 19.76 -2.23 6.46
CA ASP A 94 19.50 -2.79 7.80
C ASP A 94 18.23 -3.67 7.85
N LEU A 95 17.60 -3.95 6.71
CA LEU A 95 16.33 -4.67 6.66
C LEU A 95 16.44 -6.05 7.32
N LYS A 96 15.89 -6.16 8.52
CA LYS A 96 15.78 -7.44 9.24
C LYS A 96 14.77 -8.32 8.55
N ILE A 97 15.17 -9.53 8.16
CA ILE A 97 14.38 -10.49 7.40
C ILE A 97 13.64 -11.53 8.26
N LYS A 98 13.52 -11.27 9.57
CA LYS A 98 12.82 -12.16 10.48
C LYS A 98 11.33 -12.20 10.18
N LYS A 99 10.78 -13.40 10.09
CA LYS A 99 9.33 -13.64 10.00
C LYS A 99 8.76 -14.14 11.31
N ILE A 100 7.51 -13.76 11.59
CA ILE A 100 6.70 -14.23 12.72
C ILE A 100 5.34 -14.73 12.20
N PRO A 101 4.60 -15.55 12.96
CA PRO A 101 3.23 -15.93 12.61
C PRO A 101 2.33 -14.72 12.39
N TYR A 102 1.38 -14.84 11.45
CA TYR A 102 0.35 -13.82 11.24
C TYR A 102 -0.83 -14.08 12.18
N ASP A 103 -0.69 -13.69 13.44
CA ASP A 103 -1.62 -14.06 14.51
C ASP A 103 -3.05 -13.52 14.33
N SER A 104 -3.24 -12.43 13.57
CA SER A 104 -4.58 -11.89 13.26
C SER A 104 -5.42 -12.88 12.43
N TYR A 105 -4.78 -13.78 11.67
CA TYR A 105 -5.42 -14.76 10.83
C TYR A 105 -4.74 -16.15 10.97
N PRO A 106 -4.85 -16.80 12.11
CA PRO A 106 -4.10 -18.03 12.40
C PRO A 106 -4.43 -19.19 11.45
N SER A 107 -5.63 -19.18 10.84
CA SER A 107 -6.05 -20.22 9.89
C SER A 107 -5.30 -20.20 8.55
N CYS A 108 -4.61 -19.10 8.20
CA CYS A 108 -3.83 -19.03 6.96
C CYS A 108 -2.48 -19.74 7.06
N ASN A 109 -2.01 -20.07 8.27
CA ASN A 109 -0.66 -20.60 8.51
C ASN A 109 0.45 -19.73 7.89
N CYS A 110 0.21 -18.43 7.83
CA CYS A 110 1.07 -17.44 7.19
C CYS A 110 2.18 -16.97 8.13
N THR A 111 3.29 -16.54 7.54
CA THR A 111 4.32 -15.79 8.28
C THR A 111 4.57 -14.44 7.59
N VAL A 112 4.72 -13.40 8.40
CA VAL A 112 4.91 -12.02 7.96
C VAL A 112 6.20 -11.43 8.51
N HIS A 113 6.71 -10.41 7.88
CA HIS A 113 7.88 -9.67 8.36
C HIS A 113 7.60 -9.06 9.73
N ASP A 114 8.43 -9.38 10.71
CA ASP A 114 8.28 -9.00 12.12
C ASP A 114 8.11 -7.47 12.28
N GLY A 115 9.02 -6.70 11.71
CA GLY A 115 8.98 -5.23 11.83
C GLY A 115 7.75 -4.61 11.19
N PHE A 116 7.33 -5.04 10.00
CA PHE A 116 6.15 -4.48 9.33
C PHE A 116 4.86 -4.78 10.09
N TYR A 117 4.74 -6.01 10.57
CA TYR A 117 3.57 -6.42 11.32
C TYR A 117 3.49 -5.74 12.69
N THR A 118 4.59 -5.69 13.43
CA THR A 118 4.67 -4.97 14.71
C THR A 118 4.26 -3.52 14.56
N THR A 119 4.81 -2.83 13.55
CA THR A 119 4.49 -1.44 13.23
C THR A 119 2.99 -1.26 12.93
N THR A 120 2.41 -2.16 12.14
CA THR A 120 0.97 -2.13 11.82
C THR A 120 0.12 -2.31 13.08
N MET A 121 0.47 -3.29 13.92
CA MET A 121 -0.29 -3.62 15.12
C MET A 121 -0.27 -2.49 16.16
N ASN A 122 0.82 -1.74 16.27
CA ASN A 122 0.92 -0.59 17.17
C ASN A 122 -0.10 0.51 16.85
N LEU A 123 -0.45 0.70 15.59
CA LEU A 123 -1.40 1.73 15.13
C LEU A 123 -2.81 1.21 14.84
N LYS A 124 -3.01 -0.11 14.76
CA LYS A 124 -4.28 -0.72 14.33
C LYS A 124 -5.51 -0.15 15.04
N SER A 125 -5.51 -0.15 16.36
CA SER A 125 -6.67 0.29 17.16
C SER A 125 -6.95 1.79 16.99
N SER A 126 -5.90 2.60 16.92
CA SER A 126 -6.02 4.06 16.68
C SER A 126 -6.61 4.34 15.31
N VAL A 127 -6.13 3.66 14.27
CA VAL A 127 -6.64 3.82 12.90
C VAL A 127 -8.10 3.36 12.81
N ALA A 128 -8.44 2.16 13.34
CA ALA A 128 -9.80 1.64 13.31
C ALA A 128 -10.80 2.58 14.00
N THR A 129 -10.43 3.10 15.18
CA THR A 129 -11.26 4.04 15.94
C THR A 129 -11.45 5.36 15.18
N SER A 130 -10.37 5.92 14.64
CA SER A 130 -10.41 7.18 13.90
C SER A 130 -11.27 7.06 12.64
N VAL A 131 -11.06 6.03 11.82
CA VAL A 131 -11.85 5.80 10.60
C VAL A 131 -13.33 5.60 10.94
N SER A 132 -13.67 4.74 11.91
CA SER A 132 -15.06 4.52 12.33
C SER A 132 -15.74 5.80 12.84
N THR A 133 -15.00 6.63 13.54
CA THR A 133 -15.50 7.94 14.02
C THR A 133 -15.80 8.88 12.86
N LEU A 134 -14.89 8.96 11.89
CA LEU A 134 -15.07 9.81 10.71
C LEU A 134 -16.20 9.30 9.81
N GLN A 135 -16.30 7.99 9.60
CA GLN A 135 -17.41 7.38 8.84
C GLN A 135 -18.77 7.78 9.44
N LYS A 136 -18.93 7.62 10.76
CA LYS A 136 -20.16 7.99 11.47
C LYS A 136 -20.44 9.49 11.41
N LYS A 137 -19.40 10.33 11.61
CA LYS A 137 -19.55 11.80 11.70
C LYS A 137 -19.93 12.42 10.36
N TYR A 138 -19.31 11.96 9.27
CA TYR A 138 -19.46 12.58 7.94
C TYR A 138 -20.33 11.77 6.99
N ASN A 139 -20.75 10.55 7.38
CA ASN A 139 -21.44 9.58 6.52
C ASN A 139 -20.63 9.30 5.24
N TYR A 140 -19.31 9.06 5.39
CA TYR A 140 -18.41 8.69 4.30
C TYR A 140 -18.11 7.21 4.40
N GLU A 141 -18.44 6.44 3.35
CA GLU A 141 -18.20 5.00 3.31
C GLU A 141 -16.88 4.65 2.62
N ASN A 142 -16.44 5.50 1.68
CA ASN A 142 -15.21 5.24 0.93
C ASN A 142 -13.97 5.49 1.80
N VAL A 143 -13.16 4.44 1.99
CA VAL A 143 -11.91 4.47 2.74
C VAL A 143 -10.78 4.04 1.81
N ILE A 144 -9.77 4.89 1.66
CA ILE A 144 -8.55 4.58 0.93
C ILE A 144 -7.38 4.57 1.90
N ILE A 145 -6.56 3.53 1.82
CA ILE A 145 -5.31 3.45 2.55
C ILE A 145 -4.18 3.56 1.54
N THR A 146 -3.17 4.34 1.82
CA THR A 146 -2.05 4.55 0.91
C THR A 146 -0.74 4.74 1.66
N GLY A 147 0.35 4.46 0.96
CA GLY A 147 1.69 4.72 1.46
C GLY A 147 2.74 4.39 0.41
N HIS A 148 3.94 4.85 0.68
CA HIS A 148 5.13 4.61 -0.13
C HIS A 148 6.16 3.82 0.68
N SER A 149 6.93 2.94 0.02
CA SER A 149 8.02 2.21 0.66
C SER A 149 7.54 1.37 1.87
N LEU A 150 8.12 1.54 3.05
CA LEU A 150 7.63 0.95 4.31
C LEU A 150 6.14 1.25 4.55
N GLY A 151 5.68 2.48 4.28
CA GLY A 151 4.28 2.85 4.42
C GLY A 151 3.35 2.08 3.50
N ALA A 152 3.83 1.62 2.34
CA ALA A 152 3.07 0.82 1.40
C ALA A 152 2.74 -0.57 1.97
N ILE A 153 3.71 -1.28 2.53
CA ILE A 153 3.43 -2.59 3.13
C ILE A 153 2.62 -2.48 4.42
N VAL A 154 2.82 -1.42 5.21
CA VAL A 154 1.97 -1.13 6.37
C VAL A 154 0.53 -0.88 5.93
N SER A 155 0.30 -0.18 4.82
CA SER A 155 -1.03 0.04 4.23
C SER A 155 -1.72 -1.27 3.84
N GLN A 156 -1.01 -2.19 3.22
CA GLN A 156 -1.55 -3.52 2.89
C GLN A 156 -1.93 -4.32 4.15
N MET A 157 -1.04 -4.35 5.15
CA MET A 157 -1.32 -5.05 6.40
C MET A 157 -2.47 -4.39 7.18
N MET A 158 -2.51 -3.04 7.21
CA MET A 158 -3.59 -2.29 7.86
C MET A 158 -4.95 -2.57 7.21
N MET A 159 -5.03 -2.67 5.89
CA MET A 159 -6.25 -3.06 5.18
C MET A 159 -6.76 -4.40 5.71
N MET A 160 -5.89 -5.40 5.85
CA MET A 160 -6.26 -6.72 6.36
C MET A 160 -6.73 -6.64 7.82
N GLU A 161 -6.06 -5.85 8.65
CA GLU A 161 -6.46 -5.66 10.05
C GLU A 161 -7.80 -4.92 10.19
N LEU A 162 -8.07 -3.93 9.32
CA LEU A 162 -9.34 -3.18 9.35
C LEU A 162 -10.55 -4.02 8.94
N GLN A 163 -10.38 -5.08 8.13
CA GLN A 163 -11.46 -6.02 7.85
C GLN A 163 -12.01 -6.70 9.11
N LEU A 164 -11.17 -6.93 10.12
CA LEU A 164 -11.61 -7.48 11.42
C LEU A 164 -12.53 -6.53 12.17
N TYR A 165 -12.53 -5.24 11.82
CA TYR A 165 -13.42 -4.21 12.33
C TYR A 165 -14.58 -3.91 11.38
N HIS A 166 -14.77 -4.73 10.34
CA HIS A 166 -15.76 -4.52 9.27
C HIS A 166 -15.61 -3.20 8.51
N ILE A 167 -14.37 -2.69 8.45
CA ILE A 167 -14.01 -1.52 7.66
C ILE A 167 -13.41 -2.01 6.33
N HIS A 168 -14.16 -1.82 5.25
CA HIS A 168 -13.69 -2.11 3.90
C HIS A 168 -12.92 -0.92 3.34
N SER A 169 -11.81 -1.19 2.67
CA SER A 169 -10.95 -0.15 2.10
C SER A 169 -10.37 -0.56 0.76
N THR A 170 -10.01 0.43 -0.05
CA THR A 170 -9.17 0.29 -1.23
C THR A 170 -7.75 0.72 -0.88
N VAL A 171 -6.76 0.03 -1.43
CA VAL A 171 -5.35 0.35 -1.20
C VAL A 171 -4.66 0.71 -2.50
N TYR A 172 -3.96 1.83 -2.49
CA TYR A 172 -3.04 2.27 -3.55
C TYR A 172 -1.64 2.41 -2.94
N ASN A 173 -0.75 1.51 -3.28
CA ASN A 173 0.60 1.44 -2.73
C ASN A 173 1.66 1.72 -3.78
N PHE A 174 2.74 2.39 -3.38
CA PHE A 174 3.84 2.78 -4.26
C PHE A 174 5.16 2.24 -3.70
N GLY A 175 5.92 1.49 -4.52
CA GLY A 175 7.20 0.93 -4.12
C GLY A 175 7.11 -0.02 -2.91
N GLN A 176 6.13 -0.89 -2.88
CA GLN A 176 5.89 -1.78 -1.76
C GLN A 176 6.93 -2.91 -1.69
N PRO A 177 7.58 -3.15 -0.54
CA PRO A 177 8.40 -4.35 -0.33
C PRO A 177 7.54 -5.59 -0.11
N ARG A 178 8.14 -6.79 -0.21
CA ARG A 178 7.46 -8.06 0.09
C ARG A 178 7.17 -8.19 1.58
N GLY A 179 5.93 -8.52 1.94
CA GLY A 179 5.44 -8.47 3.32
C GLY A 179 5.53 -9.79 4.10
N GLY A 180 5.60 -10.94 3.43
CA GLY A 180 5.58 -12.25 4.09
C GLY A 180 5.85 -13.42 3.15
N ASN A 181 5.60 -14.64 3.63
CA ASN A 181 5.80 -15.85 2.86
C ASN A 181 4.75 -16.03 1.75
N LEU A 182 4.93 -17.06 0.93
CA LEU A 182 4.01 -17.36 -0.18
C LEU A 182 2.56 -17.57 0.29
N ASP A 183 2.36 -18.16 1.48
CA ASP A 183 1.03 -18.39 2.03
C ASP A 183 0.36 -17.07 2.38
N TYR A 184 1.12 -16.12 2.97
CA TYR A 184 0.63 -14.75 3.22
C TYR A 184 0.26 -14.03 1.92
N ALA A 185 1.14 -14.07 0.92
CA ALA A 185 0.90 -13.44 -0.37
C ALA A 185 -0.37 -13.98 -1.05
N LYS A 186 -0.54 -15.31 -1.06
CA LYS A 186 -1.75 -15.97 -1.56
C LYS A 186 -2.97 -15.61 -0.73
N PHE A 187 -2.86 -15.66 0.60
CA PHE A 187 -3.96 -15.34 1.50
C PHE A 187 -4.51 -13.94 1.22
N VAL A 188 -3.65 -12.91 1.14
CA VAL A 188 -4.06 -11.55 0.80
C VAL A 188 -4.70 -11.49 -0.59
N SER A 189 -4.10 -12.15 -1.59
CA SER A 189 -4.59 -12.12 -2.98
C SER A 189 -5.96 -12.79 -3.16
N TYR A 190 -6.27 -13.79 -2.34
CA TYR A 190 -7.58 -14.46 -2.37
C TYR A 190 -8.66 -13.75 -1.56
N GLN A 191 -8.32 -12.76 -0.74
CA GLN A 191 -9.34 -11.90 -0.15
C GLN A 191 -10.00 -11.07 -1.25
N ASN A 192 -11.28 -10.82 -1.10
CA ASN A 192 -12.01 -9.93 -2.02
C ASN A 192 -11.70 -8.46 -1.69
N VAL A 193 -10.44 -8.06 -1.90
CA VAL A 193 -9.92 -6.73 -1.54
C VAL A 193 -9.46 -5.96 -2.77
N ASN A 194 -9.61 -4.65 -2.73
CA ASN A 194 -9.12 -3.74 -3.75
C ASN A 194 -7.72 -3.27 -3.36
N LEU A 195 -6.71 -4.04 -3.71
CA LEU A 195 -5.30 -3.72 -3.48
C LEU A 195 -4.61 -3.51 -4.83
N TYR A 196 -3.98 -2.36 -5.03
CA TYR A 196 -3.22 -2.01 -6.22
C TYR A 196 -1.82 -1.59 -5.80
N ARG A 197 -0.82 -2.38 -6.22
CA ARG A 197 0.60 -2.14 -5.95
C ARG A 197 1.25 -1.53 -7.18
N PHE A 198 1.58 -0.25 -7.12
CA PHE A 198 2.35 0.39 -8.18
C PHE A 198 3.82 0.12 -7.97
N THR A 199 4.49 -0.34 -9.04
CA THR A 199 5.93 -0.53 -9.13
C THR A 199 6.45 0.35 -10.26
N HIS A 200 7.61 0.96 -10.08
CA HIS A 200 8.18 1.88 -11.07
C HIS A 200 9.53 1.37 -11.56
N TYR A 201 9.64 1.21 -12.85
CA TYR A 201 10.82 0.86 -13.65
C TYR A 201 11.79 -0.10 -12.92
N LYS A 202 12.95 0.40 -12.48
CA LYS A 202 14.01 -0.36 -11.78
C LYS A 202 14.05 -0.05 -10.27
N ASP A 203 12.93 0.31 -9.67
CA ASP A 203 12.86 0.49 -8.22
C ASP A 203 13.34 -0.78 -7.48
N VAL A 204 14.32 -0.62 -6.58
CA VAL A 204 14.89 -1.73 -5.80
C VAL A 204 13.91 -2.30 -4.77
N VAL A 205 13.00 -1.48 -4.22
CA VAL A 205 12.19 -1.86 -3.05
C VAL A 205 11.21 -2.99 -3.32
N PRO A 206 10.50 -3.08 -4.46
CA PRO A 206 9.70 -4.26 -4.78
C PRO A 206 10.49 -5.58 -4.85
N HIS A 207 11.81 -5.52 -4.97
CA HIS A 207 12.67 -6.72 -5.03
C HIS A 207 13.11 -7.23 -3.65
N ILE A 208 12.81 -6.50 -2.56
CA ILE A 208 13.25 -6.84 -1.20
C ILE A 208 12.07 -7.08 -0.24
N PRO A 209 12.23 -7.98 0.75
CA PRO A 209 13.24 -9.04 0.79
C PRO A 209 13.13 -9.99 -0.42
N PRO A 210 14.23 -10.63 -0.86
CA PRO A 210 14.20 -11.46 -2.07
C PRO A 210 13.41 -12.77 -1.91
N ASN A 211 12.95 -13.34 -3.04
CA ASN A 211 12.18 -14.60 -3.05
C ASN A 211 12.96 -15.79 -2.46
N GLU A 212 14.30 -15.81 -2.59
CA GLU A 212 15.17 -16.83 -2.02
C GLU A 212 15.07 -16.91 -0.49
N MET A 213 14.62 -15.84 0.15
CA MET A 213 14.34 -15.78 1.58
C MET A 213 12.89 -16.13 1.91
N ASN A 214 12.16 -16.71 0.95
CA ASN A 214 10.73 -17.06 1.08
C ASN A 214 9.85 -15.84 1.41
N TYR A 215 10.05 -14.72 0.67
CA TYR A 215 9.17 -13.56 0.67
C TYR A 215 8.52 -13.39 -0.70
N TYR A 216 7.22 -13.04 -0.72
CA TYR A 216 6.45 -12.93 -1.95
C TYR A 216 5.49 -11.76 -1.91
N HIS A 217 5.19 -11.21 -3.09
CA HIS A 217 4.16 -10.22 -3.28
C HIS A 217 2.77 -10.86 -3.41
N SER A 218 1.77 -10.18 -2.86
CA SER A 218 0.37 -10.35 -3.28
C SER A 218 0.18 -9.83 -4.70
N CYS A 219 -0.88 -10.33 -5.37
CA CYS A 219 -1.19 -9.97 -6.75
C CYS A 219 -1.66 -8.50 -6.92
N ASN A 220 -2.09 -8.15 -8.15
CA ASN A 220 -2.53 -6.83 -8.59
C ASN A 220 -1.41 -5.77 -8.62
N GLU A 221 -0.32 -6.12 -9.28
CA GLU A 221 0.74 -5.18 -9.62
C GLU A 221 0.33 -4.33 -10.82
N ILE A 222 0.58 -3.03 -10.72
CA ILE A 222 0.50 -2.04 -11.80
C ILE A 222 1.92 -1.55 -12.03
N TYR A 223 2.54 -2.01 -13.11
CA TYR A 223 3.91 -1.65 -13.46
C TYR A 223 3.95 -0.39 -14.29
N GLU A 224 4.71 0.60 -13.86
CA GLU A 224 5.04 1.83 -14.57
C GLU A 224 6.43 1.69 -15.19
N ASN A 225 6.52 1.82 -16.51
CA ASN A 225 7.80 1.73 -17.20
C ASN A 225 8.57 3.07 -17.19
N GLU A 226 9.77 3.08 -17.77
CA GLU A 226 10.63 4.27 -17.89
C GLU A 226 9.94 5.47 -18.59
N SER A 227 8.95 5.20 -19.44
CA SER A 227 8.16 6.23 -20.16
C SER A 227 6.88 6.63 -19.41
N ASN A 228 6.69 6.22 -18.17
CA ASN A 228 5.49 6.40 -17.34
C ASN A 228 4.21 5.75 -17.94
N GLU A 229 4.36 4.72 -18.76
CA GLU A 229 3.23 3.92 -19.23
C GLU A 229 2.89 2.84 -18.21
N LEU A 230 1.59 2.62 -17.98
CA LEU A 230 1.08 1.70 -16.96
C LEU A 230 0.63 0.37 -17.57
N TYR A 231 1.05 -0.73 -16.95
CA TYR A 231 0.73 -2.10 -17.36
C TYR A 231 0.11 -2.87 -16.19
N ASN A 232 -1.04 -3.50 -16.43
CA ASN A 232 -1.63 -4.43 -15.45
C ASN A 232 -0.92 -5.79 -15.55
N CYS A 233 -0.23 -6.19 -14.51
CA CYS A 233 0.47 -7.46 -14.44
C CYS A 233 -0.53 -8.60 -14.19
N THR A 234 -0.33 -9.73 -14.85
CA THR A 234 -1.28 -10.85 -14.79
C THR A 234 -0.96 -11.86 -13.69
N LEU A 235 0.28 -11.86 -13.22
CA LEU A 235 0.78 -12.75 -12.16
C LEU A 235 1.19 -11.93 -10.93
N CYS A 236 1.27 -12.58 -9.76
CA CYS A 236 1.67 -11.90 -8.53
C CYS A 236 3.15 -11.51 -8.49
N GLU A 237 4.00 -12.29 -9.16
CA GLU A 237 5.42 -12.07 -9.38
C GLU A 237 5.66 -12.14 -10.90
N ASP A 238 5.09 -11.21 -11.65
CA ASP A 238 5.05 -11.25 -13.10
C ASP A 238 6.43 -10.95 -13.69
N PRO A 239 7.04 -11.87 -14.46
CA PRO A 239 8.35 -11.64 -15.06
C PRO A 239 8.35 -10.62 -16.20
N SER A 240 7.19 -10.14 -16.64
CA SER A 240 7.06 -9.07 -17.64
C SER A 240 6.86 -7.68 -17.02
N CYS A 241 6.75 -7.61 -15.69
CA CYS A 241 6.58 -6.38 -14.92
C CYS A 241 7.86 -6.03 -14.15
N SER A 242 7.78 -5.61 -12.89
CA SER A 242 8.99 -5.24 -12.12
C SER A 242 10.01 -6.38 -12.08
N ASN A 243 9.57 -7.63 -11.98
CA ASN A 243 10.46 -8.81 -11.93
C ASN A 243 11.19 -9.13 -13.25
N GLN A 244 11.02 -8.34 -14.31
CA GLN A 244 11.89 -8.44 -15.49
C GLN A 244 13.35 -8.05 -15.19
N PHE A 245 13.56 -7.28 -14.11
CA PHE A 245 14.88 -6.86 -13.65
C PHE A 245 15.35 -7.73 -12.48
N SER A 246 16.61 -8.14 -12.50
CA SER A 246 17.26 -8.72 -11.32
C SER A 246 17.61 -7.63 -10.31
N LEU A 247 17.79 -8.00 -9.04
CA LEU A 247 18.17 -7.05 -7.98
C LEU A 247 19.43 -6.23 -8.31
N ARG A 248 20.35 -6.77 -9.13
CA ARG A 248 21.58 -6.06 -9.55
C ARG A 248 21.34 -4.98 -10.60
N GLU A 249 20.21 -5.03 -11.30
CA GLU A 249 19.81 -4.07 -12.34
C GLU A 249 18.95 -2.95 -11.79
N THR A 250 18.52 -3.07 -10.53
CA THR A 250 17.66 -2.07 -9.87
C THR A 250 18.49 -0.94 -9.26
N ASN A 251 17.82 0.16 -8.92
CA ASN A 251 18.41 1.34 -8.33
C ASN A 251 17.46 2.01 -7.33
N THR A 252 17.99 2.96 -6.56
CA THR A 252 17.21 3.71 -5.56
C THR A 252 16.57 4.98 -6.10
N ALA A 253 17.01 5.48 -7.27
CA ALA A 253 16.48 6.71 -7.85
C ALA A 253 15.03 6.53 -8.30
N ASP A 254 14.72 5.37 -8.92
CA ASP A 254 13.38 5.05 -9.40
C ASP A 254 12.38 4.83 -8.25
N HIS A 255 12.86 4.67 -7.01
CA HIS A 255 12.03 4.57 -5.82
C HIS A 255 11.35 5.90 -5.45
N SER A 256 11.91 7.01 -5.86
CA SER A 256 11.43 8.34 -5.45
C SER A 256 10.34 8.92 -6.36
N ILE A 257 10.01 8.27 -7.47
CA ILE A 257 9.08 8.79 -8.49
C ILE A 257 8.03 7.74 -8.82
N TYR A 258 6.76 8.12 -8.75
CA TYR A 258 5.62 7.28 -9.12
C TYR A 258 4.54 8.13 -9.78
N LEU A 259 3.96 7.65 -10.87
CA LEU A 259 2.93 8.35 -11.65
C LEU A 259 3.40 9.77 -12.07
N GLY A 260 4.70 9.88 -12.39
CA GLY A 260 5.33 11.16 -12.75
C GLY A 260 5.44 12.16 -11.58
N HIS A 261 5.15 11.76 -10.34
CA HIS A 261 5.24 12.60 -9.14
C HIS A 261 6.43 12.19 -8.26
N GLU A 262 7.24 13.16 -7.87
CA GLU A 262 8.31 12.95 -6.89
C GLU A 262 7.70 12.83 -5.48
N LEU A 263 8.02 11.77 -4.77
CA LEU A 263 7.50 11.49 -3.42
C LEU A 263 8.30 12.25 -2.35
N SER A 264 8.08 13.54 -2.30
CA SER A 264 8.68 14.45 -1.32
C SER A 264 7.64 15.44 -0.75
N CYS A 265 7.98 16.06 0.39
CA CYS A 265 7.15 17.10 0.99
C CYS A 265 7.00 18.30 0.04
N GLU A 266 8.11 18.74 -0.54
CA GLU A 266 8.20 19.94 -1.37
C GLU A 266 7.35 19.82 -2.64
N SER A 267 7.36 18.67 -3.29
CA SER A 267 6.61 18.44 -4.52
C SER A 267 5.11 18.25 -4.27
N SER A 268 4.71 17.87 -3.05
CA SER A 268 3.32 17.57 -2.69
C SER A 268 2.58 18.72 -2.00
N THR A 269 3.28 19.79 -1.60
CA THR A 269 2.70 20.94 -0.89
C THR A 269 2.85 22.24 -1.68
N THR A 270 2.00 23.22 -1.39
CA THR A 270 2.21 24.61 -1.83
C THR A 270 3.11 25.32 -0.82
N GLN A 271 4.06 26.13 -1.31
CA GLN A 271 4.84 27.03 -0.49
C GLN A 271 3.99 28.12 0.13
#